data_e99ea08278569ea04521faae23a1de81
#
_entry.id   e99ea08278569ea04521faae23a1de81
#
_cell.length_a   1.000
_cell.length_b   1.000
_cell.length_c   1.000
_cell.angle_alpha   90.00
_cell.angle_beta   90.00
_cell.angle_gamma   90.00
#
_symmetry.space_group_name_H-M   'P 1'
#
loop_
_entity.id
_entity.type
_entity.pdbx_description
1 polymer ?
#
loop_
_entity_poly.entity_id
_entity_poly.type
_entity_poly.pdbx_seq_one_letter_code
_entity_poly.pdbx_strand_id
1 'polypeptide(L)'
;MDVKFKFHFTRYILLGILLFFIINGVVENIIISRKINNFMRQAVLVDEDVENGIKFYCVSRETSKPSINKIDGKYYIGATGDILLKKASPYPEIPIFHQLTTYFVGGHAAYVVDSKTTIEINGKDKDNNTVSYYGNAWFSLKECIGVRLKNQSIVSDVTENIKSKIGTKYNYTFLFNNGYYCTDLMSASVYEVSHKDNINDFSVTTANDIIDSKNVEISYYHYTDNKEIKHVYYVN
;
A
#
# COMPACT_ATOMS: atom_id res chain seq x y z
N MET A 1 -35.14 25.59 23.70
CA MET A 1 -34.16 24.50 23.81
C MET A 1 -32.83 25.12 24.20
N ASP A 2 -32.33 24.80 25.39
CA ASP A 2 -31.23 25.48 26.06
C ASP A 2 -29.91 25.35 25.25
N VAL A 3 -29.20 26.44 25.06
CA VAL A 3 -27.94 26.51 24.31
C VAL A 3 -26.89 25.55 24.92
N LYS A 4 -26.89 25.41 26.25
CA LYS A 4 -26.02 24.45 26.96
C LYS A 4 -26.31 23.00 26.56
N PHE A 5 -27.55 22.62 26.40
CA PHE A 5 -27.93 21.25 26.00
C PHE A 5 -27.46 20.95 24.58
N LYS A 6 -27.60 21.88 23.63
CA LYS A 6 -27.07 21.74 22.27
C LYS A 6 -25.56 21.53 22.26
N PHE A 7 -24.82 22.30 23.07
CA PHE A 7 -23.36 22.22 23.12
C PHE A 7 -22.88 20.86 23.68
N HIS A 8 -23.48 20.34 24.72
CA HIS A 8 -23.17 19.03 25.27
C HIS A 8 -23.50 17.92 24.29
N PHE A 9 -24.65 17.96 23.63
CA PHE A 9 -25.07 16.99 22.64
C PHE A 9 -24.06 16.89 21.46
N THR A 10 -23.65 18.06 20.93
CA THR A 10 -22.65 18.11 19.85
C THR A 10 -21.30 17.49 20.27
N ARG A 11 -20.86 17.72 21.51
CA ARG A 11 -19.61 17.10 22.02
C ARG A 11 -19.70 15.58 22.07
N TYR A 12 -20.81 15.02 22.50
CA TYR A 12 -21.00 13.56 22.55
C TYR A 12 -21.05 12.94 21.14
N ILE A 13 -21.65 13.62 20.17
CA ILE A 13 -21.63 13.17 18.76
C ILE A 13 -20.20 13.17 18.23
N LEU A 14 -19.44 14.24 18.41
CA LEU A 14 -18.05 14.34 17.97
C LEU A 14 -17.16 13.27 18.63
N LEU A 15 -17.36 13.03 19.93
CA LEU A 15 -16.66 11.99 20.66
C LEU A 15 -17.01 10.59 20.14
N GLY A 16 -18.29 10.35 19.84
CA GLY A 16 -18.75 9.09 19.24
C GLY A 16 -18.17 8.85 17.86
N ILE A 17 -18.12 9.87 17.01
CA ILE A 17 -17.48 9.81 15.69
C ILE A 17 -15.98 9.51 15.83
N LEU A 18 -15.28 10.22 16.70
CA LEU A 18 -13.85 9.99 16.94
C LEU A 18 -13.58 8.55 17.43
N LEU A 19 -14.39 8.08 18.39
CA LEU A 19 -14.27 6.72 18.92
C LEU A 19 -14.54 5.66 17.85
N PHE A 20 -15.55 5.89 16.99
CA PHE A 20 -15.84 5.02 15.85
C PHE A 20 -14.63 4.91 14.92
N PHE A 21 -14.00 6.02 14.55
CA PHE A 21 -12.80 6.00 13.72
C PHE A 21 -11.61 5.27 14.37
N ILE A 22 -11.39 5.49 15.68
CA ILE A 22 -10.33 4.79 16.42
C ILE A 22 -10.56 3.27 16.39
N ILE A 23 -11.79 2.83 16.69
CA ILE A 23 -12.15 1.41 16.71
C ILE A 23 -11.98 0.80 15.31
N ASN A 24 -12.49 1.48 14.28
CA ASN A 24 -12.37 1.02 12.90
C ASN A 24 -10.91 0.83 12.52
N GLY A 25 -10.06 1.82 12.78
CA GLY A 25 -8.64 1.76 12.50
C GLY A 25 -7.93 0.60 13.24
N VAL A 26 -8.25 0.35 14.50
CA VAL A 26 -7.69 -0.80 15.26
C VAL A 26 -8.13 -2.12 14.64
N VAL A 27 -9.41 -2.26 14.27
CA VAL A 27 -9.95 -3.48 13.65
C VAL A 27 -9.25 -3.74 12.31
N GLU A 28 -9.15 -2.74 11.44
CA GLU A 28 -8.44 -2.86 10.17
C GLU A 28 -7.00 -3.35 10.35
N ASN A 29 -6.24 -2.77 11.28
CA ASN A 29 -4.86 -3.23 11.52
C ASN A 29 -4.78 -4.68 11.99
N ILE A 30 -5.73 -5.12 12.80
CA ILE A 30 -5.79 -6.52 13.23
C ILE A 30 -6.02 -7.41 12.00
N ILE A 31 -6.93 -7.03 11.11
CA ILE A 31 -7.23 -7.77 9.88
C ILE A 31 -5.97 -7.83 8.99
N ILE A 32 -5.34 -6.68 8.72
CA ILE A 32 -4.15 -6.60 7.88
C ILE A 32 -3.00 -7.42 8.48
N SER A 33 -2.76 -7.29 9.79
CA SER A 33 -1.72 -8.07 10.47
C SER A 33 -1.96 -9.57 10.36
N ARG A 34 -3.22 -10.01 10.46
CA ARG A 34 -3.59 -11.42 10.25
C ARG A 34 -3.33 -11.89 8.82
N LYS A 35 -3.66 -11.08 7.82
CA LYS A 35 -3.38 -11.40 6.40
C LYS A 35 -1.88 -11.55 6.16
N ILE A 36 -1.06 -10.60 6.64
CA ILE A 36 0.41 -10.66 6.52
C ILE A 36 0.95 -11.90 7.24
N ASN A 37 0.52 -12.15 8.48
CA ASN A 37 0.95 -13.32 9.25
C ASN A 37 0.56 -14.63 8.55
N ASN A 38 -0.63 -14.69 7.95
CA ASN A 38 -1.05 -15.88 7.20
C ASN A 38 -0.19 -16.07 5.93
N PHE A 39 0.18 -15.01 5.24
CA PHE A 39 1.11 -15.07 4.12
C PHE A 39 2.49 -15.57 4.55
N MET A 40 3.06 -15.01 5.63
CA MET A 40 4.36 -15.43 6.16
C MET A 40 4.37 -16.90 6.60
N ARG A 41 3.28 -17.38 7.21
CA ARG A 41 3.18 -18.80 7.67
C ARG A 41 3.18 -19.82 6.55
N GLN A 42 2.84 -19.43 5.33
CA GLN A 42 2.86 -20.30 4.15
C GLN A 42 4.25 -20.39 3.53
N ALA A 43 5.17 -19.54 3.94
CA ALA A 43 6.48 -19.42 3.33
C ALA A 43 7.51 -20.36 3.99
N VAL A 44 8.40 -20.87 3.16
CA VAL A 44 9.54 -21.71 3.58
C VAL A 44 10.84 -20.94 3.31
N LEU A 45 11.78 -20.99 4.26
CA LEU A 45 13.11 -20.43 4.09
C LEU A 45 13.81 -21.16 2.93
N VAL A 46 14.25 -20.42 1.92
CA VAL A 46 14.86 -20.98 0.72
C VAL A 46 16.28 -20.49 0.48
N ASP A 47 16.65 -19.32 1.00
CA ASP A 47 17.97 -18.74 0.79
C ASP A 47 18.32 -17.73 1.90
N GLU A 48 19.62 -17.51 2.13
CA GLU A 48 20.16 -16.50 3.04
C GLU A 48 21.34 -15.77 2.37
N ASP A 49 21.23 -14.46 2.24
CA ASP A 49 22.35 -13.59 1.88
C ASP A 49 22.98 -13.06 3.18
N VAL A 50 23.93 -13.84 3.71
CA VAL A 50 24.57 -13.59 5.01
C VAL A 50 25.34 -12.26 5.02
N GLU A 51 25.98 -11.91 3.90
CA GLU A 51 26.79 -10.68 3.79
C GLU A 51 25.90 -9.42 3.92
N ASN A 52 24.70 -9.49 3.37
CA ASN A 52 23.74 -8.37 3.41
C ASN A 52 22.70 -8.50 4.53
N GLY A 53 22.75 -9.55 5.33
CA GLY A 53 21.80 -9.80 6.41
C GLY A 53 20.37 -10.01 5.92
N ILE A 54 20.18 -10.76 4.83
CA ILE A 54 18.86 -10.98 4.21
C ILE A 54 18.48 -12.46 4.27
N LYS A 55 17.25 -12.74 4.68
CA LYS A 55 16.65 -14.08 4.66
C LYS A 55 15.47 -14.12 3.70
N PHE A 56 15.47 -15.10 2.80
CA PHE A 56 14.44 -15.24 1.78
C PHE A 56 13.52 -16.42 2.08
N TYR A 57 12.21 -16.14 2.10
CA TYR A 57 11.16 -17.11 2.34
C TYR A 57 10.22 -17.13 1.15
N CYS A 58 10.04 -18.30 0.54
CA CYS A 58 9.21 -18.48 -0.65
C CYS A 58 7.84 -19.07 -0.30
N VAL A 59 6.80 -18.48 -0.88
CA VAL A 59 5.43 -19.02 -0.92
C VAL A 59 5.20 -19.58 -2.31
N SER A 60 5.11 -20.90 -2.44
CA SER A 60 4.86 -21.55 -3.75
C SER A 60 3.41 -21.35 -4.17
N ARG A 61 3.22 -20.84 -5.40
CA ARG A 61 1.91 -20.72 -6.07
C ARG A 61 2.06 -21.07 -7.55
N GLU A 62 1.24 -22.00 -8.04
CA GLU A 62 1.38 -22.63 -9.36
C GLU A 62 1.34 -21.66 -10.57
N THR A 63 0.75 -20.48 -10.42
CA THR A 63 0.50 -19.55 -11.55
C THR A 63 1.06 -18.15 -11.34
N SER A 64 1.92 -17.96 -10.34
CA SER A 64 2.39 -16.62 -10.01
C SER A 64 3.67 -16.27 -10.74
N LYS A 65 3.79 -14.99 -11.08
CA LYS A 65 5.06 -14.40 -11.53
C LYS A 65 5.94 -14.13 -10.32
N PRO A 66 7.26 -14.32 -10.38
CA PRO A 66 8.16 -13.98 -9.29
C PRO A 66 7.96 -12.54 -8.81
N SER A 67 7.82 -12.36 -7.50
CA SER A 67 7.64 -11.03 -6.88
C SER A 67 8.96 -10.40 -6.47
N ILE A 68 10.09 -11.03 -6.74
CA ILE A 68 11.44 -10.49 -6.51
C ILE A 68 12.36 -10.91 -7.66
N ASN A 69 13.23 -10.00 -8.05
CA ASN A 69 14.23 -10.22 -9.09
C ASN A 69 15.59 -9.68 -8.62
N LYS A 70 16.68 -10.39 -8.90
CA LYS A 70 18.05 -9.91 -8.70
C LYS A 70 18.65 -9.57 -10.07
N ILE A 71 18.94 -8.30 -10.32
CA ILE A 71 19.49 -7.81 -11.59
C ILE A 71 20.71 -6.95 -11.27
N ASP A 72 21.85 -7.25 -11.87
CA ASP A 72 23.11 -6.54 -11.65
C ASP A 72 23.48 -6.43 -10.15
N GLY A 73 23.25 -7.50 -9.38
CA GLY A 73 23.53 -7.58 -7.95
C GLY A 73 22.52 -6.87 -7.05
N LYS A 74 21.53 -6.17 -7.60
CA LYS A 74 20.48 -5.45 -6.84
C LYS A 74 19.18 -6.23 -6.87
N TYR A 75 18.45 -6.15 -5.73
CA TYR A 75 17.11 -6.73 -5.62
C TYR A 75 16.05 -5.69 -6.00
N TYR A 76 15.11 -6.13 -6.83
CA TYR A 76 13.92 -5.37 -7.24
C TYR A 76 12.68 -6.18 -6.89
N ILE A 77 11.64 -5.52 -6.42
CA ILE A 77 10.42 -6.18 -5.93
C ILE A 77 9.22 -5.86 -6.78
N GLY A 78 8.30 -6.82 -6.84
CA GLY A 78 7.08 -6.78 -7.63
C GLY A 78 7.28 -7.26 -9.06
N ALA A 79 6.25 -7.90 -9.59
CA ALA A 79 6.08 -8.16 -11.02
C ALA A 79 5.22 -7.05 -11.63
N THR A 80 5.23 -6.92 -12.97
CA THR A 80 4.34 -5.98 -13.68
C THR A 80 2.89 -6.16 -13.21
N GLY A 81 2.26 -5.09 -12.78
CA GLY A 81 0.90 -5.08 -12.25
C GLY A 81 0.81 -5.20 -10.73
N ASP A 82 1.90 -5.49 -10.03
CA ASP A 82 1.90 -5.47 -8.57
C ASP A 82 1.82 -4.02 -8.04
N ILE A 83 1.13 -3.84 -6.94
CA ILE A 83 1.05 -2.58 -6.21
C ILE A 83 1.90 -2.72 -4.95
N LEU A 84 2.91 -1.89 -4.83
CA LEU A 84 3.77 -1.82 -3.65
C LEU A 84 3.22 -0.79 -2.68
N LEU A 85 3.17 -1.14 -1.41
CA LEU A 85 2.57 -0.34 -0.35
C LEU A 85 3.55 -0.20 0.81
N LYS A 86 3.68 1.03 1.29
CA LYS A 86 4.39 1.36 2.51
C LYS A 86 3.39 1.94 3.50
N LYS A 87 3.30 1.36 4.68
CA LYS A 87 2.63 1.99 5.81
C LYS A 87 3.59 2.98 6.45
N ALA A 88 3.21 4.22 6.58
CA ALA A 88 3.97 5.22 7.30
C ALA A 88 3.02 6.26 7.88
N SER A 89 3.29 6.69 9.12
CA SER A 89 2.62 7.86 9.67
C SER A 89 3.34 9.13 9.22
N PRO A 90 2.61 10.19 8.84
CA PRO A 90 3.22 11.51 8.65
C PRO A 90 3.71 12.13 9.95
N TYR A 91 3.28 11.60 11.13
CA TYR A 91 3.65 12.09 12.47
C TYR A 91 4.21 10.96 13.33
N PRO A 92 5.40 10.40 13.01
CA PRO A 92 5.97 9.24 13.71
C PRO A 92 6.33 9.55 15.19
N GLU A 93 6.49 10.82 15.54
CA GLU A 93 6.99 11.28 16.84
C GLU A 93 5.91 11.30 17.94
N ILE A 94 4.61 11.20 17.58
CA ILE A 94 3.51 11.23 18.54
C ILE A 94 2.81 9.87 18.54
N PRO A 95 3.04 8.98 19.53
CA PRO A 95 2.61 7.57 19.48
C PRO A 95 1.11 7.36 19.24
N ILE A 96 0.25 8.16 19.88
CA ILE A 96 -1.21 8.06 19.70
C ILE A 96 -1.63 8.58 18.32
N PHE A 97 -1.06 9.71 17.88
CA PHE A 97 -1.31 10.26 16.54
C PHE A 97 -0.67 9.40 15.47
N HIS A 98 0.46 8.74 15.74
CA HIS A 98 1.07 7.79 14.81
C HIS A 98 0.08 6.69 14.44
N GLN A 99 -0.55 6.04 15.42
CA GLN A 99 -1.53 5.00 15.14
C GLN A 99 -2.74 5.54 14.36
N LEU A 100 -3.33 6.65 14.78
CA LEU A 100 -4.47 7.26 14.12
C LEU A 100 -4.16 7.71 12.69
N THR A 101 -3.05 8.41 12.47
CA THR A 101 -2.72 8.97 11.15
C THR A 101 -2.15 7.94 10.18
N THR A 102 -1.56 6.83 10.66
CA THR A 102 -1.18 5.70 9.81
C THR A 102 -2.39 5.09 9.11
N TYR A 103 -3.57 5.17 9.73
CA TYR A 103 -4.81 4.68 9.15
C TYR A 103 -5.43 5.60 8.10
N PHE A 104 -5.34 6.90 8.29
CA PHE A 104 -6.11 7.87 7.49
C PHE A 104 -5.31 8.59 6.43
N VAL A 105 -4.02 8.82 6.65
CA VAL A 105 -3.20 9.71 5.79
C VAL A 105 -1.81 9.13 5.55
N GLY A 106 -1.48 8.02 6.21
CA GLY A 106 -0.14 7.48 6.21
C GLY A 106 0.09 6.47 5.10
N GLY A 107 1.29 6.52 4.54
CA GLY A 107 1.74 5.53 3.60
C GLY A 107 2.12 6.10 2.25
N HIS A 108 2.46 5.18 1.38
CA HIS A 108 2.77 5.47 -0.02
C HIS A 108 2.44 4.23 -0.85
N ALA A 109 2.09 4.45 -2.11
CA ALA A 109 1.78 3.40 -3.07
C ALA A 109 2.51 3.63 -4.38
N ALA A 110 2.97 2.54 -5.00
CA ALA A 110 3.57 2.51 -6.31
C ALA A 110 3.01 1.37 -7.15
N TYR A 111 2.89 1.59 -8.43
CA TYR A 111 2.53 0.57 -9.41
C TYR A 111 3.79 0.08 -10.11
N VAL A 112 4.02 -1.22 -10.16
CA VAL A 112 5.19 -1.83 -10.82
C VAL A 112 4.89 -1.96 -12.32
N VAL A 113 5.65 -1.24 -13.13
CA VAL A 113 5.57 -1.30 -14.61
C VAL A 113 6.47 -2.41 -15.14
N ASP A 114 7.66 -2.48 -14.60
CA ASP A 114 8.66 -3.52 -14.84
C ASP A 114 9.55 -3.68 -13.61
N SER A 115 10.49 -4.62 -13.62
CA SER A 115 11.34 -4.90 -12.47
C SER A 115 12.09 -3.66 -11.95
N LYS A 116 12.52 -2.75 -12.82
CA LYS A 116 13.34 -1.58 -12.47
C LYS A 116 12.52 -0.28 -12.33
N THR A 117 11.24 -0.29 -12.71
CA THR A 117 10.44 0.93 -12.90
C THR A 117 9.09 0.85 -12.20
N THR A 118 8.75 1.89 -11.46
CA THR A 118 7.41 2.11 -10.89
C THR A 118 6.77 3.36 -11.45
N ILE A 119 5.44 3.45 -11.37
CA ILE A 119 4.69 4.71 -11.52
C ILE A 119 4.15 5.09 -10.15
N GLU A 120 4.42 6.32 -9.75
CA GLU A 120 4.09 6.86 -8.43
C GLU A 120 3.62 8.31 -8.55
N ILE A 121 2.95 8.79 -7.50
CA ILE A 121 2.70 10.21 -7.28
C ILE A 121 3.09 10.58 -5.86
N ASN A 122 3.96 11.58 -5.69
CA ASN A 122 4.50 11.98 -4.40
C ASN A 122 4.09 13.41 -4.04
N GLY A 123 3.23 13.57 -3.04
CA GLY A 123 2.78 14.89 -2.57
C GLY A 123 3.81 15.68 -1.75
N LYS A 124 4.93 15.07 -1.36
CA LYS A 124 5.99 15.74 -0.58
C LYS A 124 6.97 16.53 -1.45
N ASP A 125 7.09 16.15 -2.70
CA ASP A 125 7.95 16.84 -3.66
C ASP A 125 7.15 17.97 -4.32
N LYS A 126 7.44 19.23 -3.90
CA LYS A 126 6.75 20.40 -4.46
C LYS A 126 7.06 20.66 -5.93
N ASP A 127 8.21 20.21 -6.39
CA ASP A 127 8.67 20.43 -7.76
C ASP A 127 8.24 19.28 -8.70
N ASN A 128 7.96 18.09 -8.14
CA ASN A 128 7.56 16.90 -8.89
C ASN A 128 6.35 16.20 -8.25
N ASN A 129 5.27 16.94 -8.03
CA ASN A 129 4.03 16.43 -7.45
C ASN A 129 3.04 15.92 -8.52
N THR A 130 3.56 15.29 -9.55
CA THR A 130 2.77 14.69 -10.63
C THR A 130 2.97 13.18 -10.69
N VAL A 131 2.02 12.47 -11.31
CA VAL A 131 2.19 11.07 -11.66
C VAL A 131 3.39 10.94 -12.57
N SER A 132 4.38 10.16 -12.19
CA SER A 132 5.65 10.06 -12.90
C SER A 132 6.27 8.66 -12.79
N TYR A 133 7.22 8.36 -13.66
CA TYR A 133 8.06 7.18 -13.53
C TYR A 133 9.15 7.39 -12.48
N TYR A 134 9.40 6.36 -11.69
CA TYR A 134 10.47 6.30 -10.70
C TYR A 134 11.25 5.00 -10.83
N GLY A 135 12.50 5.03 -10.40
CA GLY A 135 13.28 3.79 -10.23
C GLY A 135 12.71 2.96 -9.07
N ASN A 136 12.60 1.66 -9.25
CA ASN A 136 12.11 0.74 -8.21
C ASN A 136 13.16 0.58 -7.09
N ALA A 137 13.13 1.49 -6.13
CA ALA A 137 13.99 1.47 -4.94
C ALA A 137 13.28 0.88 -3.69
N TRP A 138 12.13 0.25 -3.86
CA TRP A 138 11.26 -0.20 -2.77
C TRP A 138 11.89 -1.28 -1.88
N PHE A 139 12.82 -2.08 -2.41
CA PHE A 139 13.57 -3.05 -1.61
C PHE A 139 14.42 -2.40 -0.51
N SER A 140 14.84 -1.15 -0.67
CA SER A 140 15.63 -0.41 0.33
C SER A 140 14.85 0.02 1.57
N LEU A 141 13.53 -0.01 1.52
CA LEU A 141 12.67 0.35 2.65
C LEU A 141 12.83 -0.63 3.80
N LYS A 142 12.51 -0.19 5.04
CA LYS A 142 12.48 -1.08 6.22
C LYS A 142 11.30 -2.04 6.20
N GLU A 143 10.18 -1.64 5.59
CA GLU A 143 8.98 -2.45 5.42
C GLU A 143 8.30 -2.13 4.11
N CYS A 144 7.84 -3.15 3.40
CA CYS A 144 7.04 -3.02 2.19
C CYS A 144 6.11 -4.23 2.04
N ILE A 145 4.90 -3.97 1.58
CA ILE A 145 3.90 -4.98 1.23
C ILE A 145 3.66 -4.86 -0.27
N GLY A 146 3.76 -5.97 -0.99
CA GLY A 146 3.34 -6.06 -2.39
C GLY A 146 2.02 -6.81 -2.49
N VAL A 147 1.07 -6.26 -3.23
CA VAL A 147 -0.19 -6.94 -3.54
C VAL A 147 -0.34 -7.09 -5.04
N ARG A 148 -1.01 -8.14 -5.45
CA ARG A 148 -1.27 -8.52 -6.83
C ARG A 148 -2.76 -8.62 -7.08
N LEU A 149 -3.25 -8.09 -8.19
CA LEU A 149 -4.62 -8.29 -8.63
C LEU A 149 -4.87 -9.78 -8.88
N LYS A 150 -5.97 -10.34 -8.36
CA LYS A 150 -6.33 -11.73 -8.64
C LYS A 150 -6.74 -11.93 -10.10
N ASN A 151 -7.40 -10.93 -10.68
CA ASN A 151 -7.73 -10.93 -12.09
C ASN A 151 -6.54 -10.45 -12.93
N GLN A 152 -5.68 -11.38 -13.32
CA GLN A 152 -4.49 -11.08 -14.12
C GLN A 152 -4.80 -10.65 -15.57
N SER A 153 -6.01 -10.92 -16.07
CA SER A 153 -6.38 -10.59 -17.44
C SER A 153 -6.51 -9.07 -17.69
N ILE A 154 -6.76 -8.28 -16.62
CA ILE A 154 -6.90 -6.81 -16.74
C ILE A 154 -5.58 -6.06 -16.54
N VAL A 155 -4.50 -6.73 -16.15
CA VAL A 155 -3.23 -6.07 -15.77
C VAL A 155 -2.66 -5.21 -16.90
N SER A 156 -2.75 -5.68 -18.16
CA SER A 156 -2.30 -4.91 -19.32
C SER A 156 -3.05 -3.59 -19.43
N ASP A 157 -4.39 -3.65 -19.33
CA ASP A 157 -5.26 -2.48 -19.50
C ASP A 157 -5.10 -1.51 -18.33
N VAL A 158 -4.94 -2.02 -17.09
CA VAL A 158 -4.61 -1.21 -15.92
C VAL A 158 -3.26 -0.51 -16.08
N THR A 159 -2.26 -1.22 -16.64
CA THR A 159 -0.94 -0.63 -16.91
C THR A 159 -1.03 0.51 -17.90
N GLU A 160 -1.77 0.36 -18.98
CA GLU A 160 -1.97 1.45 -19.96
C GLU A 160 -2.81 2.60 -19.37
N ASN A 161 -3.82 2.26 -18.57
CA ASN A 161 -4.63 3.28 -17.90
C ASN A 161 -3.80 4.13 -16.95
N ILE A 162 -2.95 3.52 -16.10
CA ILE A 162 -2.11 4.30 -15.18
C ILE A 162 -1.03 5.12 -15.90
N LYS A 163 -0.48 4.61 -17.00
CA LYS A 163 0.43 5.37 -17.88
C LYS A 163 -0.23 6.61 -18.48
N SER A 164 -1.50 6.52 -18.84
CA SER A 164 -2.26 7.66 -19.39
C SER A 164 -2.43 8.81 -18.40
N LYS A 165 -2.24 8.55 -17.10
CA LYS A 165 -2.35 9.54 -16.02
C LYS A 165 -1.04 10.28 -15.74
N ILE A 166 0.05 9.95 -16.44
CA ILE A 166 1.36 10.61 -16.23
C ILE A 166 1.21 12.13 -16.47
N GLY A 167 1.79 12.92 -15.57
CA GLY A 167 1.69 14.37 -15.57
C GLY A 167 0.49 14.93 -14.79
N THR A 168 -0.46 14.10 -14.36
CA THR A 168 -1.57 14.53 -13.51
C THR A 168 -1.06 14.94 -12.13
N LYS A 169 -1.57 16.07 -11.61
CA LYS A 169 -1.13 16.65 -10.33
C LYS A 169 -1.64 15.87 -9.12
N TYR A 170 -0.89 16.00 -8.01
CA TYR A 170 -1.27 15.47 -6.71
C TYR A 170 -2.52 16.16 -6.15
N ASN A 171 -3.47 15.37 -5.66
CA ASN A 171 -4.68 15.85 -5.00
C ASN A 171 -4.47 15.95 -3.48
N TYR A 172 -4.22 17.16 -2.97
CA TYR A 172 -4.04 17.42 -1.53
C TYR A 172 -5.35 17.48 -0.75
N THR A 173 -6.49 17.56 -1.42
CA THR A 173 -7.78 17.75 -0.75
C THR A 173 -8.48 16.45 -0.41
N PHE A 174 -8.09 15.35 -1.06
CA PHE A 174 -8.68 14.01 -0.91
C PHE A 174 -10.18 13.92 -1.25
N LEU A 175 -10.85 15.05 -1.53
CA LEU A 175 -12.30 15.14 -1.64
C LEU A 175 -12.80 15.58 -3.05
N PHE A 176 -11.94 16.13 -3.88
CA PHE A 176 -12.33 16.66 -5.19
C PHE A 176 -11.50 16.02 -6.30
N ASN A 177 -12.12 15.79 -7.47
CA ASN A 177 -11.49 15.15 -8.64
C ASN A 177 -10.48 16.06 -9.38
N ASN A 178 -9.53 16.65 -8.63
CA ASN A 178 -8.51 17.55 -9.19
C ASN A 178 -7.14 16.87 -9.37
N GLY A 179 -7.11 15.54 -9.43
CA GLY A 179 -5.89 14.74 -9.50
C GLY A 179 -5.99 13.51 -8.62
N TYR A 180 -4.85 12.89 -8.32
CA TYR A 180 -4.76 11.67 -7.51
C TYR A 180 -3.83 11.87 -6.33
N TYR A 181 -4.07 11.16 -5.23
CA TYR A 181 -3.03 10.80 -4.25
C TYR A 181 -2.57 9.36 -4.51
N CYS A 182 -1.51 8.90 -3.85
CA CYS A 182 -0.81 7.69 -4.26
C CYS A 182 -1.68 6.42 -4.29
N THR A 183 -2.47 6.17 -3.26
CA THR A 183 -3.37 5.00 -3.18
C THR A 183 -4.61 5.16 -4.06
N ASP A 184 -5.11 6.39 -4.23
CA ASP A 184 -6.23 6.69 -5.13
C ASP A 184 -5.86 6.45 -6.59
N LEU A 185 -4.65 6.82 -7.01
CA LEU A 185 -4.13 6.51 -8.34
C LEU A 185 -4.24 5.02 -8.65
N MET A 186 -3.88 4.16 -7.66
CA MET A 186 -3.96 2.70 -7.82
C MET A 186 -5.40 2.23 -7.97
N SER A 187 -6.28 2.63 -7.04
CA SER A 187 -7.68 2.20 -7.05
C SER A 187 -8.47 2.73 -8.22
N ALA A 188 -8.30 4.01 -8.57
CA ALA A 188 -8.96 4.61 -9.72
C ALA A 188 -8.55 3.94 -11.02
N SER A 189 -7.25 3.62 -11.20
CA SER A 189 -6.78 2.95 -12.41
C SER A 189 -7.35 1.54 -12.58
N VAL A 190 -7.54 0.80 -11.49
CA VAL A 190 -8.21 -0.51 -11.52
C VAL A 190 -9.71 -0.35 -11.80
N TYR A 191 -10.36 0.58 -11.09
CA TYR A 191 -11.81 0.80 -11.18
C TYR A 191 -12.25 1.23 -12.59
N GLU A 192 -11.50 2.12 -13.23
CA GLU A 192 -11.79 2.60 -14.59
C GLU A 192 -11.70 1.50 -15.65
N VAL A 193 -10.84 0.50 -15.43
CA VAL A 193 -10.72 -0.68 -16.32
C VAL A 193 -11.77 -1.73 -15.98
N SER A 194 -12.04 -1.97 -14.70
CA SER A 194 -12.98 -2.99 -14.27
C SER A 194 -13.64 -2.65 -12.93
N HIS A 195 -14.87 -2.17 -12.98
CA HIS A 195 -15.65 -1.84 -11.78
C HIS A 195 -15.80 -3.03 -10.82
N LYS A 196 -15.89 -4.27 -11.33
CA LYS A 196 -16.04 -5.49 -10.52
C LYS A 196 -14.77 -5.86 -9.76
N ASP A 197 -13.61 -5.45 -10.27
CA ASP A 197 -12.30 -5.72 -9.68
C ASP A 197 -11.80 -4.57 -8.81
N ASN A 198 -12.68 -3.65 -8.42
CA ASN A 198 -12.37 -2.51 -7.55
C ASN A 198 -11.64 -2.94 -6.29
N ILE A 199 -10.58 -2.20 -5.95
CA ILE A 199 -9.72 -2.43 -4.78
C ILE A 199 -9.92 -1.40 -3.67
N ASN A 200 -10.98 -0.63 -3.75
CA ASN A 200 -11.41 0.35 -2.74
C ASN A 200 -12.86 0.11 -2.36
N ASP A 201 -13.14 0.12 -1.07
CA ASP A 201 -14.50 -0.09 -0.54
C ASP A 201 -15.25 1.22 -0.31
N PHE A 202 -14.56 2.38 -0.19
CA PHE A 202 -15.15 3.66 0.16
C PHE A 202 -14.46 4.85 -0.54
N SER A 203 -14.91 6.09 -0.26
CA SER A 203 -14.53 7.31 -0.98
C SER A 203 -13.04 7.70 -0.90
N VAL A 204 -12.36 7.36 0.19
CA VAL A 204 -10.92 7.64 0.38
C VAL A 204 -10.18 6.32 0.45
N THR A 205 -9.29 6.07 -0.52
CA THR A 205 -8.51 4.83 -0.58
C THR A 205 -7.29 4.92 0.32
N THR A 206 -7.15 3.99 1.26
CA THR A 206 -5.95 3.82 2.09
C THR A 206 -5.13 2.62 1.64
N ALA A 207 -3.90 2.48 2.14
CA ALA A 207 -3.11 1.27 1.93
C ALA A 207 -3.81 0.02 2.54
N ASN A 208 -4.52 0.20 3.65
CA ASN A 208 -5.27 -0.88 4.29
C ASN A 208 -6.41 -1.39 3.41
N ASP A 209 -7.19 -0.47 2.79
CA ASP A 209 -8.28 -0.84 1.88
C ASP A 209 -7.76 -1.69 0.73
N ILE A 210 -6.63 -1.29 0.12
CA ILE A 210 -6.02 -2.05 -0.96
C ILE A 210 -5.61 -3.45 -0.49
N ILE A 211 -4.93 -3.57 0.67
CA ILE A 211 -4.50 -4.87 1.20
C ILE A 211 -5.70 -5.74 1.61
N ASP A 212 -6.76 -5.11 2.14
CA ASP A 212 -7.95 -5.83 2.59
C ASP A 212 -8.88 -6.26 1.47
N SER A 213 -8.78 -5.63 0.31
CA SER A 213 -9.62 -5.94 -0.84
C SER A 213 -9.64 -7.43 -1.18
N LYS A 214 -10.83 -7.96 -1.45
CA LYS A 214 -11.04 -9.33 -1.93
C LYS A 214 -10.45 -9.58 -3.33
N ASN A 215 -10.19 -8.51 -4.08
CA ASN A 215 -9.71 -8.57 -5.47
C ASN A 215 -8.19 -8.58 -5.59
N VAL A 216 -7.48 -8.52 -4.47
CA VAL A 216 -6.03 -8.68 -4.43
C VAL A 216 -5.60 -9.84 -3.53
N GLU A 217 -4.35 -10.21 -3.66
CA GLU A 217 -3.63 -11.11 -2.76
C GLU A 217 -2.25 -10.55 -2.45
N ILE A 218 -1.71 -10.86 -1.26
CA ILE A 218 -0.33 -10.49 -0.93
C ILE A 218 0.61 -11.34 -1.78
N SER A 219 1.47 -10.69 -2.55
CA SER A 219 2.50 -11.33 -3.38
C SER A 219 3.90 -11.18 -2.80
N TYR A 220 4.09 -10.18 -1.94
CA TYR A 220 5.37 -9.82 -1.37
C TYR A 220 5.21 -9.16 -0.01
N TYR A 221 6.14 -9.44 0.90
CA TYR A 221 6.29 -8.71 2.16
C TYR A 221 7.74 -8.74 2.61
N HIS A 222 8.27 -7.63 3.06
CA HIS A 222 9.51 -7.62 3.81
C HIS A 222 9.45 -6.67 5.00
N TYR A 223 10.25 -7.00 6.00
CA TYR A 223 10.54 -6.11 7.11
C TYR A 223 11.99 -6.30 7.58
N THR A 224 12.55 -5.26 8.18
CA THR A 224 13.87 -5.32 8.84
C THR A 224 13.64 -5.40 10.34
N ASP A 225 14.18 -6.41 10.99
CA ASP A 225 14.04 -6.64 12.43
C ASP A 225 14.99 -5.75 13.26
N ASN A 226 14.91 -5.89 14.59
CA ASN A 226 15.74 -5.11 15.53
C ASN A 226 17.24 -5.48 15.47
N LYS A 227 17.61 -6.56 14.80
CA LYS A 227 18.99 -6.99 14.54
C LYS A 227 19.49 -6.56 13.16
N GLU A 228 18.75 -5.67 12.50
CA GLU A 228 19.00 -5.21 11.13
C GLU A 228 18.98 -6.33 10.08
N ILE A 229 18.34 -7.48 10.39
CA ILE A 229 18.14 -8.57 9.43
C ILE A 229 16.85 -8.29 8.65
N LYS A 230 16.95 -8.30 7.32
CA LYS A 230 15.82 -8.16 6.43
C LYS A 230 15.20 -9.53 6.12
N HIS A 231 13.95 -9.71 6.52
CA HIS A 231 13.16 -10.89 6.24
C HIS A 231 12.28 -10.65 5.01
N VAL A 232 12.49 -11.40 3.94
CA VAL A 232 11.84 -11.22 2.64
C VAL A 232 10.96 -12.43 2.34
N TYR A 233 9.65 -12.20 2.25
CA TYR A 233 8.63 -13.19 1.90
C TYR A 233 8.08 -12.87 0.51
N TYR A 234 8.11 -13.82 -0.39
CA TYR A 234 7.73 -13.59 -1.79
C TYR A 234 7.07 -14.82 -2.43
N VAL A 235 6.31 -14.55 -3.48
CA VAL A 235 5.72 -15.57 -4.33
C VAL A 235 6.66 -15.84 -5.50
N ASN A 236 6.86 -17.12 -5.82
CA ASN A 236 7.69 -17.57 -6.94
C ASN A 236 6.85 -18.24 -8.01
#